data_71d29ca544f487d9654df636080205ae
#
_entry.id   71d29ca544f487d9654df636080205ae
#
_cell.length_a   1.000
_cell.length_b   1.000
_cell.length_c   1.000
_cell.angle_alpha   90.00
_cell.angle_beta   90.00
_cell.angle_gamma   90.00
#
_symmetry.space_group_name_H-M   'P 1'
#
loop_
_entity.id
_entity.type
_entity.pdbx_description
1 polymer ?
#
loop_
_entity_poly.entity_id
_entity_poly.type
_entity_poly.pdbx_seq_one_letter_code
_entity_poly.pdbx_strand_id
1 'polypeptide(L)'
;MSAPMHHPIPILDLDVLRTFAMIAETGSFSSAANAVFRTPSAVSMQIKKLEETLGHVLLERDARSVKLTPSGEILLGYAKRMLSLNRETVAKFIAPTVSGVVRLGAPDDVGERVLPFVLKRFAESHPDVTVDVVIDQSNSLRKRLDEQRLDVTLVNVNETLAKVDEIEILMTEDIIWAGAKCGNAHERNPLPLSMWEEGCIWRANAIEALESAGREYRVAYMSAHTMGQRAAIVADLAVAPFSKFLLDDNMVQLGPEHGLPALGESRLGMLVAKNAGAHIKAVAQHLRVYFEGYERTGKLTC
;
A
#
# COMPACT_ATOMS: atom_id res chain seq x y z
N MET A 1 -12.18 -40.33 42.52
CA MET A 1 -11.79 -38.98 42.02
C MET A 1 -10.81 -39.21 40.85
N SER A 2 -11.30 -39.12 39.62
CA SER A 2 -10.44 -39.26 38.43
C SER A 2 -9.65 -37.97 38.21
N ALA A 3 -8.32 -38.09 38.11
CA ALA A 3 -7.44 -36.97 37.77
C ALA A 3 -7.85 -36.40 36.41
N PRO A 4 -7.81 -35.08 36.20
CA PRO A 4 -8.10 -34.48 34.89
C PRO A 4 -7.04 -34.97 33.91
N MET A 5 -7.49 -35.64 32.83
CA MET A 5 -6.60 -35.96 31.68
C MET A 5 -6.16 -34.66 31.03
N HIS A 6 -4.92 -34.25 31.32
CA HIS A 6 -4.27 -33.21 30.57
C HIS A 6 -4.03 -33.71 29.13
N HIS A 7 -4.94 -33.41 28.20
CA HIS A 7 -4.62 -33.53 26.79
C HIS A 7 -3.54 -32.48 26.48
N PRO A 8 -2.40 -32.91 25.89
CA PRO A 8 -1.36 -31.96 25.50
C PRO A 8 -1.94 -30.95 24.53
N ILE A 9 -1.67 -29.67 24.79
CA ILE A 9 -2.09 -28.59 23.87
C ILE A 9 -1.46 -28.87 22.50
N PRO A 10 -2.25 -28.93 21.42
CA PRO A 10 -1.74 -29.24 20.10
C PRO A 10 -0.77 -28.14 19.61
N ILE A 11 0.30 -28.54 18.92
CA ILE A 11 1.25 -27.63 18.29
C ILE A 11 0.76 -27.39 16.85
N LEU A 12 0.65 -26.12 16.47
CA LEU A 12 0.25 -25.74 15.11
C LEU A 12 1.48 -25.69 14.18
N ASP A 13 1.32 -26.27 13.01
CA ASP A 13 2.33 -26.27 11.95
C ASP A 13 2.30 -24.92 11.20
N LEU A 14 3.45 -24.25 11.13
CA LEU A 14 3.60 -22.96 10.44
C LEU A 14 3.32 -23.04 8.93
N ASP A 15 3.63 -24.16 8.28
CA ASP A 15 3.29 -24.37 6.87
C ASP A 15 1.78 -24.44 6.65
N VAL A 16 1.05 -25.08 7.58
CA VAL A 16 -0.42 -25.13 7.54
C VAL A 16 -1.01 -23.75 7.81
N LEU A 17 -0.46 -22.98 8.77
CA LEU A 17 -0.88 -21.60 9.02
C LEU A 17 -0.62 -20.69 7.83
N ARG A 18 0.51 -20.87 7.13
CA ARG A 18 0.82 -20.14 5.88
C ARG A 18 -0.21 -20.47 4.80
N THR A 19 -0.54 -21.73 4.64
CA THR A 19 -1.56 -22.17 3.68
C THR A 19 -2.94 -21.60 4.01
N PHE A 20 -3.33 -21.61 5.27
CA PHE A 20 -4.58 -21.00 5.75
C PHE A 20 -4.64 -19.49 5.48
N ALA A 21 -3.57 -18.76 5.82
CA ALA A 21 -3.48 -17.33 5.56
C ALA A 21 -3.58 -17.01 4.05
N MET A 22 -2.94 -17.82 3.20
CA MET A 22 -3.02 -17.68 1.74
C MET A 22 -4.43 -17.90 1.19
N ILE A 23 -5.19 -18.87 1.75
CA ILE A 23 -6.61 -19.09 1.37
C ILE A 23 -7.44 -17.86 1.76
N ALA A 24 -7.22 -17.33 2.97
CA ALA A 24 -7.93 -16.14 3.44
C ALA A 24 -7.64 -14.89 2.57
N GLU A 25 -6.41 -14.75 2.07
CA GLU A 25 -6.02 -13.63 1.19
C GLU A 25 -6.55 -13.77 -0.24
N THR A 26 -6.52 -14.99 -0.80
CA THR A 26 -6.93 -15.23 -2.20
C THR A 26 -8.41 -15.54 -2.38
N GLY A 27 -9.12 -15.89 -1.31
CA GLY A 27 -10.50 -16.38 -1.37
C GLY A 27 -10.68 -17.69 -2.15
N SER A 28 -9.59 -18.45 -2.42
CA SER A 28 -9.61 -19.63 -3.30
C SER A 28 -8.58 -20.69 -2.87
N PHE A 29 -9.06 -21.93 -2.71
CA PHE A 29 -8.19 -23.08 -2.45
C PHE A 29 -7.21 -23.36 -3.60
N SER A 30 -7.64 -23.19 -4.85
CA SER A 30 -6.79 -23.42 -6.02
C SER A 30 -5.69 -22.38 -6.15
N SER A 31 -6.01 -21.08 -5.94
CA SER A 31 -5.03 -20.00 -5.96
C SER A 31 -4.02 -20.14 -4.83
N ALA A 32 -4.48 -20.47 -3.62
CA ALA A 32 -3.61 -20.72 -2.47
C ALA A 32 -2.70 -21.94 -2.71
N ALA A 33 -3.22 -23.03 -3.27
CA ALA A 33 -2.44 -24.23 -3.59
C ALA A 33 -1.29 -23.90 -4.54
N ASN A 34 -1.55 -23.13 -5.60
CA ASN A 34 -0.51 -22.68 -6.52
C ASN A 34 0.55 -21.83 -5.80
N ALA A 35 0.13 -20.89 -4.94
CA ALA A 35 1.03 -20.02 -4.20
C ALA A 35 1.93 -20.76 -3.19
N VAL A 36 1.46 -21.89 -2.64
CA VAL A 36 2.25 -22.72 -1.71
C VAL A 36 2.89 -23.95 -2.38
N PHE A 37 2.84 -24.07 -3.71
CA PHE A 37 3.39 -25.17 -4.50
C PHE A 37 2.86 -26.55 -4.07
N ARG A 38 1.53 -26.63 -3.83
CA ARG A 38 0.83 -27.86 -3.44
C ARG A 38 -0.39 -28.12 -4.35
N THR A 39 -0.95 -29.33 -4.25
CA THR A 39 -2.21 -29.66 -4.94
C THR A 39 -3.41 -29.13 -4.15
N PRO A 40 -4.53 -28.75 -4.80
CA PRO A 40 -5.75 -28.32 -4.11
C PRO A 40 -6.30 -29.35 -3.12
N SER A 41 -6.16 -30.63 -3.42
CA SER A 41 -6.56 -31.74 -2.54
C SER A 41 -5.71 -31.79 -1.27
N ALA A 42 -4.38 -31.60 -1.39
CA ALA A 42 -3.47 -31.57 -0.24
C ALA A 42 -3.77 -30.37 0.67
N VAL A 43 -4.00 -29.19 0.08
CA VAL A 43 -4.39 -27.99 0.81
C VAL A 43 -5.72 -28.19 1.54
N SER A 44 -6.73 -28.76 0.85
CA SER A 44 -8.04 -29.05 1.49
C SER A 44 -7.91 -30.00 2.69
N MET A 45 -7.07 -31.02 2.57
CA MET A 45 -6.81 -31.98 3.67
C MET A 45 -6.04 -31.33 4.84
N GLN A 46 -5.08 -30.45 4.56
CA GLN A 46 -4.37 -29.69 5.60
C GLN A 46 -5.32 -28.81 6.40
N ILE A 47 -6.20 -28.06 5.74
CA ILE A 47 -7.17 -27.20 6.40
C ILE A 47 -8.17 -28.03 7.22
N LYS A 48 -8.68 -29.12 6.67
CA LYS A 48 -9.58 -30.02 7.41
C LYS A 48 -8.92 -30.52 8.71
N LYS A 49 -7.66 -30.97 8.65
CA LYS A 49 -6.90 -31.40 9.82
C LYS A 49 -6.70 -30.27 10.84
N LEU A 50 -6.47 -29.03 10.38
CA LEU A 50 -6.35 -27.86 11.23
C LEU A 50 -7.67 -27.57 11.97
N GLU A 51 -8.80 -27.62 11.27
CA GLU A 51 -10.15 -27.46 11.83
C GLU A 51 -10.47 -28.55 12.86
N GLU A 52 -10.15 -29.82 12.54
CA GLU A 52 -10.27 -30.94 13.48
C GLU A 52 -9.40 -30.77 14.73
N THR A 53 -8.17 -30.27 14.56
CA THR A 53 -7.23 -30.03 15.67
C THR A 53 -7.71 -28.93 16.61
N LEU A 54 -8.34 -27.89 16.07
CA LEU A 54 -8.85 -26.74 16.83
C LEU A 54 -10.32 -26.93 17.28
N GLY A 55 -11.03 -27.91 16.72
CA GLY A 55 -12.44 -28.16 17.02
C GLY A 55 -13.38 -27.08 16.47
N HIS A 56 -12.92 -26.26 15.51
CA HIS A 56 -13.69 -25.16 14.93
C HIS A 56 -13.59 -25.14 13.41
N VAL A 57 -14.72 -24.85 12.75
CA VAL A 57 -14.73 -24.52 11.33
C VAL A 57 -14.13 -23.13 11.16
N LEU A 58 -13.15 -22.99 10.28
CA LEU A 58 -12.40 -21.75 10.05
C LEU A 58 -12.80 -21.06 8.73
N LEU A 59 -13.27 -21.85 7.76
CA LEU A 59 -13.62 -21.39 6.42
C LEU A 59 -15.02 -21.83 6.03
N GLU A 60 -15.84 -20.88 5.62
CA GLU A 60 -17.11 -21.13 4.95
C GLU A 60 -16.89 -21.26 3.45
N ARG A 61 -17.38 -22.37 2.87
CA ARG A 61 -17.25 -22.66 1.44
C ARG A 61 -18.57 -22.37 0.76
N ASP A 62 -18.60 -21.38 -0.09
CA ASP A 62 -19.68 -21.14 -1.02
C ASP A 62 -19.26 -21.57 -2.43
N ALA A 63 -20.20 -21.83 -3.34
CA ALA A 63 -19.94 -22.32 -4.70
C ALA A 63 -18.99 -21.41 -5.53
N ARG A 64 -18.81 -20.16 -5.11
CA ARG A 64 -18.02 -19.17 -5.83
C ARG A 64 -16.92 -18.48 -5.00
N SER A 65 -16.89 -18.66 -3.68
CA SER A 65 -15.93 -17.98 -2.81
C SER A 65 -15.69 -18.73 -1.51
N VAL A 66 -14.55 -18.46 -0.89
CA VAL A 66 -14.19 -18.94 0.44
C VAL A 66 -14.13 -17.73 1.36
N LYS A 67 -14.83 -17.77 2.49
CA LYS A 67 -14.87 -16.72 3.50
C LYS A 67 -14.39 -17.26 4.84
N LEU A 68 -13.86 -16.38 5.68
CA LEU A 68 -13.52 -16.71 7.06
C LEU A 68 -14.78 -16.78 7.91
N THR A 69 -14.81 -17.76 8.84
CA THR A 69 -15.72 -17.72 10.00
C THR A 69 -15.17 -16.76 11.06
N PRO A 70 -15.94 -16.38 12.10
CA PRO A 70 -15.41 -15.62 13.23
C PRO A 70 -14.19 -16.30 13.89
N SER A 71 -14.19 -17.63 14.01
CA SER A 71 -13.04 -18.41 14.50
C SER A 71 -11.86 -18.34 13.52
N GLY A 72 -12.13 -18.31 12.22
CA GLY A 72 -11.13 -18.12 11.17
C GLY A 72 -10.45 -16.74 11.25
N GLU A 73 -11.21 -15.67 11.50
CA GLU A 73 -10.66 -14.33 11.68
C GLU A 73 -9.72 -14.25 12.88
N ILE A 74 -10.12 -14.84 14.01
CA ILE A 74 -9.28 -14.94 15.20
C ILE A 74 -7.99 -15.69 14.87
N LEU A 75 -8.09 -16.86 14.24
CA LEU A 75 -6.91 -17.65 13.90
C LEU A 75 -6.02 -16.90 12.90
N LEU A 76 -6.58 -16.18 11.92
CA LEU A 76 -5.79 -15.40 10.95
C LEU A 76 -4.91 -14.36 11.62
N GLY A 77 -5.45 -13.65 12.63
CA GLY A 77 -4.68 -12.70 13.43
C GLY A 77 -3.48 -13.35 14.12
N TYR A 78 -3.68 -14.50 14.77
CA TYR A 78 -2.58 -15.25 15.41
C TYR A 78 -1.64 -15.89 14.39
N ALA A 79 -2.13 -16.44 13.30
CA ALA A 79 -1.32 -17.02 12.24
C ALA A 79 -0.36 -15.99 11.63
N LYS A 80 -0.83 -14.79 11.32
CA LYS A 80 0.02 -13.69 10.85
C LYS A 80 1.13 -13.35 11.83
N ARG A 81 0.83 -13.28 13.12
CA ARG A 81 1.83 -13.01 14.18
C ARG A 81 2.88 -14.12 14.29
N MET A 82 2.46 -15.40 14.31
CA MET A 82 3.36 -16.55 14.36
C MET A 82 4.25 -16.63 13.12
N LEU A 83 3.71 -16.40 11.92
CA LEU A 83 4.46 -16.38 10.67
C LEU A 83 5.46 -15.21 10.62
N SER A 84 5.10 -14.05 11.19
CA SER A 84 6.02 -12.92 11.33
C SER A 84 7.19 -13.26 12.26
N LEU A 85 6.91 -13.82 13.43
CA LEU A 85 7.93 -14.23 14.38
C LEU A 85 8.87 -15.31 13.81
N ASN A 86 8.31 -16.27 13.05
CA ASN A 86 9.12 -17.27 12.35
C ASN A 86 10.05 -16.61 11.33
N ARG A 87 9.57 -15.67 10.52
CA ARG A 87 10.40 -14.92 9.56
C ARG A 87 11.53 -14.16 10.27
N GLU A 88 11.20 -13.46 11.35
CA GLU A 88 12.20 -12.74 12.17
C GLU A 88 13.27 -13.71 12.70
N THR A 89 12.84 -14.84 13.26
CA THR A 89 13.76 -15.87 13.78
C THR A 89 14.68 -16.40 12.68
N VAL A 90 14.11 -16.81 11.54
CA VAL A 90 14.87 -17.35 10.42
C VAL A 90 15.84 -16.32 9.85
N ALA A 91 15.43 -15.05 9.74
CA ALA A 91 16.27 -13.97 9.26
C ALA A 91 17.53 -13.79 10.12
N LYS A 92 17.44 -13.94 11.47
CA LYS A 92 18.59 -13.85 12.37
C LYS A 92 19.66 -14.94 12.18
N PHE A 93 19.30 -16.08 11.57
CA PHE A 93 20.22 -17.21 11.40
C PHE A 93 20.68 -17.41 9.95
N ILE A 94 19.88 -17.03 8.97
CA ILE A 94 20.16 -17.32 7.55
C ILE A 94 20.63 -16.08 6.80
N ALA A 95 20.12 -14.89 7.14
CA ALA A 95 20.58 -13.66 6.48
C ALA A 95 21.96 -13.27 7.02
N PRO A 96 22.94 -12.93 6.17
CA PRO A 96 24.09 -12.14 6.62
C PRO A 96 23.52 -10.89 7.30
N THR A 97 24.07 -10.51 8.45
CA THR A 97 23.65 -9.31 9.20
C THR A 97 23.76 -8.10 8.27
N VAL A 98 22.65 -7.82 7.58
CA VAL A 98 22.55 -6.63 6.74
C VAL A 98 22.34 -5.47 7.69
N SER A 99 23.37 -4.66 7.86
CA SER A 99 23.34 -3.46 8.71
C SER A 99 23.71 -2.23 7.91
N GLY A 100 23.35 -1.09 8.41
CA GLY A 100 23.68 0.20 7.79
C GLY A 100 22.57 1.20 7.88
N VAL A 101 22.73 2.33 7.18
CA VAL A 101 21.73 3.38 7.09
C VAL A 101 21.24 3.43 5.65
N VAL A 102 19.91 3.45 5.46
CA VAL A 102 19.25 3.67 4.16
C VAL A 102 18.50 5.00 4.21
N ARG A 103 18.88 5.92 3.36
CA ARG A 103 18.20 7.23 3.19
C ARG A 103 17.12 7.07 2.13
N LEU A 104 15.88 6.99 2.60
CA LEU A 104 14.68 6.75 1.78
C LEU A 104 13.94 8.06 1.55
N GLY A 105 13.76 8.46 0.29
CA GLY A 105 12.93 9.58 -0.11
C GLY A 105 11.53 9.12 -0.52
N ALA A 106 10.49 9.87 -0.14
CA ALA A 106 9.13 9.60 -0.61
C ALA A 106 8.32 10.90 -0.73
N PRO A 107 7.37 10.99 -1.68
CA PRO A 107 6.36 12.03 -1.68
C PRO A 107 5.45 11.92 -0.45
N ASP A 108 4.81 13.01 -0.11
CA ASP A 108 3.99 13.17 1.10
C ASP A 108 2.84 12.14 1.20
N ASP A 109 2.14 11.92 0.12
CA ASP A 109 1.07 10.93 -0.04
C ASP A 109 1.53 9.49 0.25
N VAL A 110 2.68 9.12 -0.30
CA VAL A 110 3.30 7.80 -0.07
C VAL A 110 3.81 7.69 1.37
N GLY A 111 4.40 8.77 1.90
CA GLY A 111 4.87 8.85 3.28
C GLY A 111 3.76 8.54 4.28
N GLU A 112 2.58 9.12 4.08
CA GLU A 112 1.42 8.94 4.96
C GLU A 112 0.82 7.53 4.88
N ARG A 113 0.64 7.00 3.67
CA ARG A 113 -0.23 5.83 3.45
C ARG A 113 0.53 4.52 3.22
N VAL A 114 1.74 4.58 2.72
CA VAL A 114 2.52 3.40 2.32
C VAL A 114 3.63 3.08 3.31
N LEU A 115 4.45 4.09 3.66
CA LEU A 115 5.63 3.84 4.47
C LEU A 115 5.36 3.17 5.81
N PRO A 116 4.28 3.44 6.56
CA PRO A 116 4.03 2.75 7.82
C PRO A 116 3.98 1.22 7.68
N PHE A 117 3.40 0.72 6.60
CA PHE A 117 3.29 -0.73 6.34
C PHE A 117 4.61 -1.34 5.86
N VAL A 118 5.30 -0.66 4.95
CA VAL A 118 6.58 -1.11 4.42
C VAL A 118 7.63 -1.13 5.51
N LEU A 119 7.76 -0.05 6.28
CA LEU A 119 8.76 0.08 7.34
C LEU A 119 8.54 -0.92 8.47
N LYS A 120 7.28 -1.18 8.84
CA LYS A 120 6.97 -2.22 9.84
C LYS A 120 7.48 -3.58 9.40
N ARG A 121 7.15 -4.02 8.18
CA ARG A 121 7.59 -5.32 7.65
C ARG A 121 9.11 -5.38 7.45
N PHE A 122 9.70 -4.25 7.05
CA PHE A 122 11.14 -4.15 6.87
C PHE A 122 11.89 -4.27 8.21
N ALA A 123 11.45 -3.56 9.25
CA ALA A 123 12.06 -3.63 10.58
C ALA A 123 11.98 -5.03 11.20
N GLU A 124 10.89 -5.78 10.95
CA GLU A 124 10.75 -7.17 11.40
C GLU A 124 11.81 -8.10 10.77
N SER A 125 12.21 -7.85 9.53
CA SER A 125 13.16 -8.70 8.79
C SER A 125 14.59 -8.18 8.81
N HIS A 126 14.82 -6.87 9.00
CA HIS A 126 16.12 -6.21 8.97
C HIS A 126 16.28 -5.25 10.17
N PRO A 127 16.30 -5.76 11.43
CA PRO A 127 16.32 -4.93 12.63
C PRO A 127 17.59 -4.08 12.80
N ASP A 128 18.70 -4.48 12.16
CA ASP A 128 19.98 -3.79 12.24
C ASP A 128 20.19 -2.72 11.15
N VAL A 129 19.15 -2.46 10.33
CA VAL A 129 19.15 -1.40 9.32
C VAL A 129 18.37 -0.21 9.83
N THR A 130 19.03 0.95 9.91
CA THR A 130 18.35 2.22 10.17
C THR A 130 17.81 2.78 8.85
N VAL A 131 16.53 3.18 8.83
CA VAL A 131 15.95 3.87 7.69
C VAL A 131 15.73 5.34 8.06
N ASP A 132 16.43 6.22 7.37
CA ASP A 132 16.28 7.68 7.47
C ASP A 132 15.34 8.14 6.36
N VAL A 133 14.18 8.69 6.74
CA VAL A 133 13.10 9.04 5.79
C VAL A 133 13.07 10.52 5.53
N VAL A 134 13.08 10.89 4.27
CA VAL A 134 12.94 12.27 3.79
C VAL A 134 11.63 12.40 2.99
N ILE A 135 10.73 13.25 3.45
CA ILE A 135 9.50 13.59 2.72
C ILE A 135 9.73 14.92 2.00
N ASP A 136 9.54 14.92 0.68
CA ASP A 136 9.73 16.09 -0.16
C ASP A 136 9.00 15.91 -1.51
N GLN A 137 9.01 16.93 -2.36
CA GLN A 137 8.47 16.84 -3.72
C GLN A 137 9.37 15.98 -4.62
N SER A 138 8.78 15.30 -5.60
CA SER A 138 9.45 14.35 -6.50
C SER A 138 10.70 14.93 -7.18
N ASN A 139 10.66 16.19 -7.62
CA ASN A 139 11.81 16.85 -8.24
C ASN A 139 12.97 17.07 -7.25
N SER A 140 12.66 17.46 -6.00
CA SER A 140 13.64 17.65 -4.93
C SER A 140 14.25 16.30 -4.53
N LEU A 141 13.42 15.28 -4.38
CA LEU A 141 13.86 13.91 -4.06
C LEU A 141 14.79 13.36 -5.12
N ARG A 142 14.43 13.54 -6.40
CA ARG A 142 15.28 13.16 -7.53
C ARG A 142 16.66 13.84 -7.46
N LYS A 143 16.68 15.16 -7.26
CA LYS A 143 17.92 15.92 -7.13
C LYS A 143 18.79 15.40 -5.98
N ARG A 144 18.17 15.09 -4.82
CA ARG A 144 18.88 14.54 -3.66
C ARG A 144 19.47 13.15 -3.95
N LEU A 145 18.80 12.31 -4.75
CA LEU A 145 19.35 11.03 -5.19
C LEU A 145 20.56 11.23 -6.09
N ASP A 146 20.49 12.12 -7.08
CA ASP A 146 21.59 12.44 -7.98
C ASP A 146 22.81 13.02 -7.22
N GLU A 147 22.57 13.78 -6.15
CA GLU A 147 23.57 14.31 -5.22
C GLU A 147 24.07 13.27 -4.19
N GLN A 148 23.66 11.99 -4.29
CA GLN A 148 23.99 10.92 -3.36
C GLN A 148 23.59 11.20 -1.89
N ARG A 149 22.54 12.02 -1.71
CA ARG A 149 21.95 12.33 -0.40
C ARG A 149 20.78 11.44 -0.05
N LEU A 150 20.29 10.65 -1.02
CA LEU A 150 19.34 9.56 -0.87
C LEU A 150 19.91 8.29 -1.50
N ASP A 151 19.44 7.15 -1.02
CA ASP A 151 19.83 5.83 -1.53
C ASP A 151 18.70 5.17 -2.34
N VAL A 152 17.46 5.41 -1.93
CA VAL A 152 16.24 5.00 -2.63
C VAL A 152 15.27 6.17 -2.59
N THR A 153 14.56 6.42 -3.66
CA THR A 153 13.45 7.37 -3.64
C THR A 153 12.28 6.92 -4.47
N LEU A 154 11.08 7.21 -3.95
CA LEU A 154 9.82 7.13 -4.68
C LEU A 154 9.51 8.50 -5.28
N VAL A 155 8.95 8.53 -6.48
CA VAL A 155 8.63 9.77 -7.19
C VAL A 155 7.35 9.61 -8.00
N ASN A 156 6.52 10.64 -8.02
CA ASN A 156 5.42 10.73 -8.97
C ASN A 156 6.01 11.08 -10.35
N VAL A 157 5.78 10.20 -11.34
CA VAL A 157 6.42 10.26 -12.65
C VAL A 157 5.65 11.20 -13.57
N ASN A 158 6.30 12.28 -13.98
CA ASN A 158 5.82 13.19 -15.03
C ASN A 158 6.48 12.83 -16.38
N GLU A 159 6.11 13.54 -17.45
CA GLU A 159 6.67 13.29 -18.79
C GLU A 159 8.19 13.43 -18.86
N THR A 160 8.78 14.32 -18.05
CA THR A 160 10.22 14.52 -17.98
C THR A 160 10.90 13.32 -17.32
N LEU A 161 10.33 12.82 -16.24
CA LEU A 161 10.82 11.66 -15.51
C LEU A 161 10.56 10.35 -16.27
N ALA A 162 9.48 10.27 -17.05
CA ALA A 162 9.18 9.09 -17.85
C ALA A 162 10.24 8.77 -18.93
N LYS A 163 11.09 9.73 -19.26
CA LYS A 163 12.20 9.57 -20.23
C LYS A 163 13.50 9.07 -19.58
N VAL A 164 13.48 8.82 -18.27
CA VAL A 164 14.65 8.34 -17.53
C VAL A 164 14.63 6.82 -17.49
N ASP A 165 15.56 6.18 -18.18
CA ASP A 165 15.65 4.72 -18.34
C ASP A 165 15.80 3.93 -17.02
N GLU A 166 16.05 4.60 -15.92
CA GLU A 166 16.34 3.99 -14.60
C GLU A 166 15.13 3.97 -13.67
N ILE A 167 13.95 4.52 -14.07
CA ILE A 167 12.75 4.53 -13.22
C ILE A 167 12.00 3.21 -13.33
N GLU A 168 11.88 2.52 -12.23
CA GLU A 168 11.01 1.35 -12.09
C GLU A 168 9.60 1.81 -11.69
N ILE A 169 8.60 1.57 -12.55
CA ILE A 169 7.21 1.90 -12.23
C ILE A 169 6.67 0.85 -11.26
N LEU A 170 6.22 1.31 -10.09
CA LEU A 170 5.66 0.46 -9.04
C LEU A 170 4.14 0.43 -9.03
N MET A 171 3.49 1.49 -9.50
CA MET A 171 2.04 1.62 -9.49
C MET A 171 1.58 2.61 -10.55
N THR A 172 0.46 2.31 -11.18
CA THR A 172 -0.31 3.24 -12.04
C THR A 172 -1.75 3.28 -11.54
N GLU A 173 -2.30 4.47 -11.35
CA GLU A 173 -3.68 4.65 -10.93
C GLU A 173 -4.29 5.94 -11.49
N ASP A 174 -5.62 6.02 -11.49
CA ASP A 174 -6.33 7.22 -11.90
C ASP A 174 -6.15 8.34 -10.88
N ILE A 175 -5.87 9.55 -11.38
CA ILE A 175 -6.06 10.78 -10.60
C ILE A 175 -7.56 11.09 -10.63
N ILE A 176 -8.10 11.40 -9.47
CA ILE A 176 -9.51 11.70 -9.27
C ILE A 176 -9.70 13.11 -8.72
N TRP A 177 -10.90 13.66 -8.87
CA TRP A 177 -11.33 14.80 -8.06
C TRP A 177 -11.83 14.30 -6.71
N ALA A 178 -11.30 14.86 -5.62
CA ALA A 178 -11.77 14.60 -4.28
C ALA A 178 -12.60 15.77 -3.76
N GLY A 179 -13.74 15.46 -3.18
CA GLY A 179 -14.61 16.42 -2.47
C GLY A 179 -15.00 15.90 -1.10
N ALA A 180 -15.60 16.75 -0.26
CA ALA A 180 -16.13 16.35 1.03
C ALA A 180 -17.32 15.38 0.85
N LYS A 181 -17.42 14.39 1.71
CA LYS A 181 -18.62 13.55 1.78
C LYS A 181 -19.83 14.40 2.16
N CYS A 182 -20.87 14.33 1.38
CA CYS A 182 -22.06 15.21 1.50
C CYS A 182 -21.78 16.72 1.35
N GLY A 183 -20.63 17.10 0.75
CA GLY A 183 -20.28 18.48 0.47
C GLY A 183 -20.81 18.96 -0.87
N ASN A 184 -20.77 20.26 -1.09
CA ASN A 184 -21.25 20.94 -2.29
C ASN A 184 -20.24 21.92 -2.92
N ALA A 185 -18.98 21.89 -2.51
CA ALA A 185 -17.93 22.76 -3.06
C ALA A 185 -17.81 22.65 -4.59
N HIS A 186 -18.07 21.46 -5.15
CA HIS A 186 -18.04 21.18 -6.59
C HIS A 186 -19.13 21.89 -7.40
N GLU A 187 -20.23 22.32 -6.75
CA GLU A 187 -21.35 23.03 -7.40
C GLU A 187 -21.07 24.54 -7.56
N ARG A 188 -20.07 25.06 -6.86
CA ARG A 188 -19.76 26.49 -6.84
C ARG A 188 -19.14 26.96 -8.15
N ASN A 189 -19.45 28.20 -8.52
CA ASN A 189 -18.87 28.84 -9.71
C ASN A 189 -18.33 30.24 -9.33
N PRO A 190 -17.04 30.56 -9.54
CA PRO A 190 -16.00 29.66 -10.04
C PRO A 190 -15.69 28.52 -9.05
N LEU A 191 -15.32 27.36 -9.59
CA LEU A 191 -14.98 26.16 -8.81
C LEU A 191 -13.81 26.43 -7.85
N PRO A 192 -13.98 26.32 -6.52
CA PRO A 192 -12.87 26.50 -5.60
C PRO A 192 -11.96 25.27 -5.58
N LEU A 193 -10.68 25.48 -5.83
CA LEU A 193 -9.66 24.43 -5.86
C LEU A 193 -8.72 24.53 -4.68
N SER A 194 -8.36 23.39 -4.11
CA SER A 194 -7.19 23.23 -3.26
C SER A 194 -6.09 22.57 -4.07
N MET A 195 -4.93 23.24 -4.20
CA MET A 195 -3.89 22.86 -5.14
C MET A 195 -2.53 22.73 -4.48
N TRP A 196 -1.72 21.83 -5.01
CA TRP A 196 -0.29 21.76 -4.74
C TRP A 196 0.43 22.96 -5.36
N GLU A 197 1.68 23.15 -4.96
CA GLU A 197 2.57 24.16 -5.53
C GLU A 197 2.86 23.89 -7.02
N GLU A 198 3.42 24.87 -7.69
CA GLU A 198 3.85 24.73 -9.07
C GLU A 198 4.88 23.59 -9.23
N GLY A 199 4.78 22.86 -10.35
CA GLY A 199 5.62 21.68 -10.61
C GLY A 199 5.01 20.35 -10.16
N CYS A 200 3.87 20.35 -9.46
CA CYS A 200 3.10 19.14 -9.19
C CYS A 200 2.36 18.69 -10.45
N ILE A 201 2.51 17.42 -10.83
CA ILE A 201 1.85 16.84 -12.02
C ILE A 201 0.32 16.84 -11.85
N TRP A 202 -0.20 16.57 -10.66
CA TRP A 202 -1.65 16.56 -10.41
C TRP A 202 -2.26 17.94 -10.59
N ARG A 203 -1.55 19.00 -10.16
CA ARG A 203 -1.95 20.40 -10.41
C ARG A 203 -2.01 20.68 -11.91
N ALA A 204 -0.98 20.32 -12.65
CA ALA A 204 -0.91 20.56 -14.09
C ALA A 204 -2.07 19.88 -14.82
N ASN A 205 -2.29 18.60 -14.59
CA ASN A 205 -3.38 17.83 -15.18
C ASN A 205 -4.76 18.42 -14.84
N ALA A 206 -4.95 18.84 -13.59
CA ALA A 206 -6.23 19.41 -13.15
C ALA A 206 -6.55 20.74 -13.85
N ILE A 207 -5.56 21.63 -13.95
CA ILE A 207 -5.72 22.92 -14.62
C ILE A 207 -5.99 22.71 -16.11
N GLU A 208 -5.18 21.90 -16.79
CA GLU A 208 -5.35 21.59 -18.22
C GLU A 208 -6.74 20.99 -18.51
N ALA A 209 -7.19 20.07 -17.68
CA ALA A 209 -8.50 19.43 -17.84
C ALA A 209 -9.66 20.43 -17.67
N LEU A 210 -9.59 21.32 -16.67
CA LEU A 210 -10.61 22.35 -16.44
C LEU A 210 -10.64 23.39 -17.56
N GLU A 211 -9.48 23.85 -18.02
CA GLU A 211 -9.35 24.80 -19.14
C GLU A 211 -9.90 24.19 -20.44
N SER A 212 -9.57 22.94 -20.73
CA SER A 212 -10.09 22.20 -21.89
C SER A 212 -11.59 21.99 -21.83
N ALA A 213 -12.16 21.83 -20.63
CA ALA A 213 -13.61 21.71 -20.41
C ALA A 213 -14.34 23.06 -20.33
N GLY A 214 -13.62 24.20 -20.36
CA GLY A 214 -14.20 25.53 -20.20
C GLY A 214 -14.83 25.75 -18.81
N ARG A 215 -14.41 25.03 -17.79
CA ARG A 215 -14.91 25.14 -16.42
C ARG A 215 -14.18 26.24 -15.68
N GLU A 216 -14.88 27.30 -15.29
CA GLU A 216 -14.31 28.39 -14.48
C GLU A 216 -13.89 27.87 -13.10
N TYR A 217 -12.67 28.22 -12.69
CA TYR A 217 -12.12 27.85 -11.40
C TYR A 217 -11.34 29.00 -10.74
N ARG A 218 -11.07 28.84 -9.45
CA ARG A 218 -10.13 29.68 -8.71
C ARG A 218 -9.31 28.81 -7.74
N VAL A 219 -8.03 29.06 -7.64
CA VAL A 219 -7.22 28.46 -6.58
C VAL A 219 -7.58 29.17 -5.28
N ALA A 220 -8.31 28.49 -4.40
CA ALA A 220 -8.77 29.02 -3.13
C ALA A 220 -7.84 28.68 -1.98
N TYR A 221 -7.17 27.52 -2.07
CA TYR A 221 -6.22 27.01 -1.08
C TYR A 221 -5.01 26.46 -1.79
N MET A 222 -3.86 26.55 -1.15
CA MET A 222 -2.60 26.01 -1.67
C MET A 222 -1.77 25.45 -0.53
N SER A 223 -1.24 24.24 -0.71
CA SER A 223 -0.34 23.58 0.22
C SER A 223 0.59 22.64 -0.52
N ALA A 224 1.83 22.54 -0.10
CA ALA A 224 2.78 21.52 -0.56
C ALA A 224 2.47 20.12 0.00
N HIS A 225 1.58 20.01 1.00
CA HIS A 225 1.33 18.80 1.74
C HIS A 225 -0.11 18.30 1.60
N THR A 226 -0.26 16.98 1.47
CA THR A 226 -1.55 16.27 1.39
C THR A 226 -2.49 16.63 2.55
N MET A 227 -1.96 16.79 3.77
CA MET A 227 -2.75 17.19 4.93
C MET A 227 -3.41 18.56 4.74
N GLY A 228 -2.72 19.53 4.14
CA GLY A 228 -3.27 20.86 3.86
C GLY A 228 -4.39 20.79 2.80
N GLN A 229 -4.18 20.03 1.75
CA GLN A 229 -5.21 19.79 0.73
C GLN A 229 -6.45 19.13 1.34
N ARG A 230 -6.25 18.07 2.14
CA ARG A 230 -7.29 17.34 2.83
C ARG A 230 -8.12 18.22 3.77
N ALA A 231 -7.47 19.11 4.52
CA ALA A 231 -8.17 20.03 5.41
C ALA A 231 -9.18 20.91 4.66
N ALA A 232 -8.81 21.45 3.50
CA ALA A 232 -9.71 22.23 2.67
C ALA A 232 -10.86 21.37 2.07
N ILE A 233 -10.57 20.12 1.67
CA ILE A 233 -11.58 19.21 1.13
C ILE A 233 -12.60 18.85 2.21
N VAL A 234 -12.14 18.33 3.36
CA VAL A 234 -13.03 17.83 4.43
C VAL A 234 -13.89 18.93 5.03
N ALA A 235 -13.38 20.19 5.03
CA ALA A 235 -14.14 21.36 5.44
C ALA A 235 -15.15 21.85 4.36
N ASP A 236 -15.29 21.16 3.24
CA ASP A 236 -16.12 21.55 2.07
C ASP A 236 -15.81 22.94 1.55
N LEU A 237 -14.57 23.36 1.60
CA LEU A 237 -14.11 24.66 1.14
C LEU A 237 -13.65 24.63 -0.33
N ALA A 238 -13.16 23.47 -0.78
CA ALA A 238 -12.63 23.28 -2.12
C ALA A 238 -12.67 21.81 -2.54
N VAL A 239 -12.49 21.56 -3.85
CA VAL A 239 -12.16 20.25 -4.40
C VAL A 239 -10.68 20.22 -4.79
N ALA A 240 -10.08 19.02 -4.86
CA ALA A 240 -8.69 18.86 -5.25
C ALA A 240 -8.47 17.64 -6.14
N PRO A 241 -7.45 17.65 -7.05
CA PRO A 241 -6.97 16.45 -7.68
C PRO A 241 -6.24 15.58 -6.64
N PHE A 242 -6.58 14.32 -6.55
CA PHE A 242 -6.06 13.37 -5.57
C PHE A 242 -5.81 12.01 -6.20
N SER A 243 -4.86 11.26 -5.64
CA SER A 243 -4.75 9.85 -5.89
C SER A 243 -5.88 9.11 -5.16
N LYS A 244 -6.45 8.12 -5.83
CA LYS A 244 -7.61 7.37 -5.31
C LYS A 244 -7.32 6.69 -3.97
N PHE A 245 -6.08 6.21 -3.76
CA PHE A 245 -5.71 5.55 -2.50
C PHE A 245 -5.66 6.49 -1.28
N LEU A 246 -5.70 7.81 -1.51
CA LEU A 246 -5.74 8.81 -0.44
C LEU A 246 -7.14 9.09 0.10
N LEU A 247 -8.19 8.63 -0.58
CA LEU A 247 -9.56 8.79 -0.09
C LEU A 247 -9.77 8.08 1.24
N ASP A 248 -10.58 8.70 2.09
CA ASP A 248 -11.06 8.12 3.34
C ASP A 248 -12.58 8.29 3.51
N ASP A 249 -13.09 7.93 4.67
CA ASP A 249 -14.53 7.95 4.96
C ASP A 249 -15.16 9.35 4.95
N ASN A 250 -14.37 10.42 5.00
CA ASN A 250 -14.82 11.82 4.98
C ASN A 250 -14.79 12.43 3.58
N MET A 251 -14.24 11.71 2.60
CA MET A 251 -14.07 12.20 1.24
C MET A 251 -14.78 11.28 0.24
N VAL A 252 -15.12 11.85 -0.92
CA VAL A 252 -15.73 11.12 -2.04
C VAL A 252 -15.02 11.47 -3.33
N GLN A 253 -15.00 10.50 -4.25
CA GLN A 253 -14.61 10.74 -5.62
C GLN A 253 -15.72 11.51 -6.33
N LEU A 254 -15.32 12.56 -7.03
CA LEU A 254 -16.17 13.34 -7.93
C LEU A 254 -15.73 13.08 -9.37
N GLY A 255 -16.65 13.25 -10.33
CA GLY A 255 -16.37 12.94 -11.73
C GLY A 255 -17.30 13.67 -12.70
N PRO A 256 -17.49 13.14 -13.91
CA PRO A 256 -18.31 13.77 -14.96
C PRO A 256 -19.75 14.08 -14.53
N GLU A 257 -20.35 13.25 -13.70
CA GLU A 257 -21.67 13.45 -13.11
C GLU A 257 -21.75 14.70 -12.22
N HIS A 258 -20.60 15.20 -11.75
CA HIS A 258 -20.47 16.44 -10.98
C HIS A 258 -19.95 17.61 -11.83
N GLY A 259 -19.90 17.45 -13.15
CA GLY A 259 -19.37 18.46 -14.08
C GLY A 259 -17.86 18.64 -14.01
N LEU A 260 -17.12 17.62 -13.60
CA LEU A 260 -15.67 17.62 -13.48
C LEU A 260 -15.02 16.68 -14.51
N PRO A 261 -14.03 17.17 -15.30
CA PRO A 261 -13.36 16.37 -16.33
C PRO A 261 -12.46 15.29 -15.72
N ALA A 262 -12.16 14.24 -16.48
CA ALA A 262 -11.17 13.24 -16.11
C ALA A 262 -9.76 13.86 -16.04
N LEU A 263 -8.93 13.37 -15.10
CA LEU A 263 -7.61 13.92 -14.83
C LEU A 263 -6.45 13.06 -15.37
N GLY A 264 -6.77 11.91 -15.97
CA GLY A 264 -5.77 10.95 -16.44
C GLY A 264 -5.15 10.13 -15.32
N GLU A 265 -4.00 9.53 -15.61
CA GLU A 265 -3.32 8.60 -14.72
C GLU A 265 -2.13 9.25 -14.00
N SER A 266 -1.84 8.75 -12.80
CA SER A 266 -0.61 8.98 -12.06
C SER A 266 0.21 7.70 -12.01
N ARG A 267 1.53 7.84 -12.16
CA ARG A 267 2.47 6.73 -12.04
C ARG A 267 3.45 7.02 -10.90
N LEU A 268 3.57 6.08 -9.98
CA LEU A 268 4.57 6.10 -8.93
C LEU A 268 5.75 5.26 -9.38
N GLY A 269 6.92 5.84 -9.40
CA GLY A 269 8.17 5.19 -9.76
C GLY A 269 9.14 5.13 -8.60
N MET A 270 10.07 4.17 -8.66
CA MET A 270 11.20 4.03 -7.74
C MET A 270 12.52 4.23 -8.48
N LEU A 271 13.42 4.94 -7.84
CA LEU A 271 14.80 5.13 -8.23
C LEU A 271 15.71 4.62 -7.11
N VAL A 272 16.77 3.92 -7.47
CA VAL A 272 17.76 3.36 -6.54
C VAL A 272 19.14 3.83 -6.94
N ALA A 273 19.97 4.19 -5.96
CA ALA A 273 21.36 4.59 -6.20
C ALA A 273 22.15 3.51 -6.94
N LYS A 274 22.99 3.90 -7.91
CA LYS A 274 23.72 2.98 -8.79
C LYS A 274 24.59 1.96 -8.04
N ASN A 275 25.16 2.37 -6.91
CA ASN A 275 26.06 1.52 -6.09
C ASN A 275 25.34 1.01 -4.83
N ALA A 276 24.09 0.58 -4.96
CA ALA A 276 23.27 0.12 -3.85
C ALA A 276 23.86 -1.13 -3.17
N GLY A 277 24.19 -1.00 -1.88
CA GLY A 277 24.58 -2.11 -1.02
C GLY A 277 23.42 -3.05 -0.69
N ALA A 278 23.68 -4.13 0.03
CA ALA A 278 22.67 -5.14 0.37
C ALA A 278 21.47 -4.55 1.16
N HIS A 279 21.72 -3.64 2.11
CA HIS A 279 20.71 -2.95 2.92
C HIS A 279 19.78 -2.08 2.05
N ILE A 280 20.33 -1.36 1.07
CA ILE A 280 19.57 -0.53 0.14
C ILE A 280 18.69 -1.41 -0.76
N LYS A 281 19.26 -2.48 -1.34
CA LYS A 281 18.52 -3.45 -2.17
C LYS A 281 17.39 -4.13 -1.38
N ALA A 282 17.61 -4.40 -0.09
CA ALA A 282 16.58 -4.98 0.77
C ALA A 282 15.37 -4.04 0.94
N VAL A 283 15.57 -2.75 1.19
CA VAL A 283 14.48 -1.75 1.25
C VAL A 283 13.74 -1.68 -0.09
N ALA A 284 14.48 -1.56 -1.21
CA ALA A 284 13.88 -1.52 -2.54
C ALA A 284 13.03 -2.77 -2.83
N GLN A 285 13.49 -3.96 -2.42
CA GLN A 285 12.72 -5.20 -2.59
C GLN A 285 11.44 -5.22 -1.75
N HIS A 286 11.46 -4.69 -0.52
CA HIS A 286 10.24 -4.59 0.30
C HIS A 286 9.21 -3.64 -0.31
N LEU A 287 9.66 -2.53 -0.90
CA LEU A 287 8.78 -1.62 -1.65
C LEU A 287 8.14 -2.33 -2.85
N ARG A 288 8.91 -3.07 -3.68
CA ARG A 288 8.35 -3.85 -4.80
C ARG A 288 7.27 -4.82 -4.35
N VAL A 289 7.58 -5.66 -3.38
CA VAL A 289 6.65 -6.67 -2.87
C VAL A 289 5.36 -6.03 -2.33
N TYR A 290 5.48 -4.87 -1.70
CA TYR A 290 4.31 -4.14 -1.21
C TYR A 290 3.40 -3.68 -2.35
N PHE A 291 3.95 -3.04 -3.37
CA PHE A 291 3.17 -2.54 -4.50
C PHE A 291 2.64 -3.65 -5.41
N GLU A 292 3.37 -4.74 -5.61
CA GLU A 292 2.85 -5.95 -6.28
C GLU A 292 1.63 -6.54 -5.55
N GLY A 293 1.60 -6.46 -4.22
CA GLY A 293 0.45 -6.84 -3.40
C GLY A 293 -0.74 -5.90 -3.58
N TYR A 294 -0.48 -4.61 -3.69
CA TYR A 294 -1.50 -3.58 -3.92
C TYR A 294 -2.17 -3.73 -5.29
N GLU A 295 -1.42 -3.89 -6.37
CA GLU A 295 -1.96 -4.10 -7.73
C GLU A 295 -2.90 -5.29 -7.81
N ARG A 296 -2.62 -6.37 -7.06
CA ARG A 296 -3.46 -7.58 -7.05
C ARG A 296 -4.74 -7.44 -6.25
N THR A 297 -4.77 -6.61 -5.22
CA THR A 297 -5.89 -6.55 -4.28
C THR A 297 -6.69 -5.25 -4.36
N GLY A 298 -6.14 -4.20 -4.95
CA GLY A 298 -6.69 -2.84 -4.96
C GLY A 298 -6.84 -2.24 -3.55
N LYS A 299 -6.19 -2.85 -2.54
CA LYS A 299 -6.24 -2.39 -1.14
C LYS A 299 -4.83 -2.33 -0.57
N LEU A 300 -4.58 -1.29 0.19
CA LEU A 300 -3.40 -1.21 1.04
C LEU A 300 -3.54 -2.30 2.12
N THR A 301 -2.83 -3.42 1.95
CA THR A 301 -2.91 -4.54 2.89
C THR A 301 -1.99 -4.32 4.08
N CYS A 302 -2.58 -4.41 5.27
CA CYS A 302 -1.84 -4.45 6.54
C CYS A 302 -0.91 -5.67 6.67
#